data_d31002ce1cef68deafce7c16855de437
#
_entry.id   d31002ce1cef68deafce7c16855de437
#
_cell.length_a   1.000
_cell.length_b   1.000
_cell.length_c   1.000
_cell.angle_alpha   90.00
_cell.angle_beta   90.00
_cell.angle_gamma   90.00
#
_symmetry.space_group_name_H-M   'P 1'
#
loop_
_entity.id
_entity.type
_entity.pdbx_description
1 polymer ?
#
loop_
_entity_poly.entity_id
_entity_poly.type
_entity_poly.pdbx_seq_one_letter_code
_entity_poly.pdbx_strand_id
1 'polypeptide(L)'
;MDNLRGVAGLAALAMLAMTGLMHAGQIRDALEPAASTVRIASTQANDALRLAMGGQGGQKSAPVAEPDPQLAMTTDAAGRLRDKIPADLYPYFDVYLYVSKAAEGALAQHLYIFHKDAANNLVYEENFPVSTGRERHERYFTSTPVGLFELDPNRFETSHYSRTWHARMPWAMFLNATIHGKQTGVALHSSGNAHAVLLGNRASGGCVRLPPEKAAELFHRFQKEEQGMVPVFAYDSTHNRTSGDGLIVRDSSGNPVLAPGYRVLVFIEDYPGGPALVAVVA
;
A
#
# COMPACT_ATOMS: atom_id res chain seq x y z
N MET A 1 -73.63 13.64 -14.12
CA MET A 1 -73.90 13.36 -12.69
C MET A 1 -72.57 13.44 -12.02
N ASP A 2 -72.21 14.62 -11.60
CA ASP A 2 -72.22 15.16 -10.23
C ASP A 2 -70.99 14.65 -9.50
N ASN A 3 -70.14 15.49 -9.07
CA ASN A 3 -70.02 16.67 -8.25
C ASN A 3 -68.76 16.46 -7.39
N LEU A 4 -67.90 17.40 -7.42
CA LEU A 4 -67.70 18.60 -6.62
C LEU A 4 -66.75 18.41 -5.37
N ARG A 5 -65.80 19.32 -5.32
CA ARG A 5 -65.21 20.02 -4.14
C ARG A 5 -64.04 19.30 -3.46
N GLY A 6 -62.96 19.97 -3.13
CA GLY A 6 -62.61 21.38 -2.93
C GLY A 6 -61.20 21.44 -2.41
N VAL A 7 -60.48 22.40 -2.85
CA VAL A 7 -60.09 23.65 -2.18
C VAL A 7 -59.20 23.53 -0.93
N ALA A 8 -58.15 24.33 -1.03
CA ALA A 8 -57.20 24.81 -0.02
C ALA A 8 -55.98 23.96 0.25
N GLY A 9 -54.74 24.43 0.06
CA GLY A 9 -54.18 25.63 0.57
C GLY A 9 -52.89 26.06 -0.09
N LEU A 10 -52.99 27.23 -0.64
CA LEU A 10 -51.84 28.12 -0.77
C LEU A 10 -51.40 28.54 0.63
N ALA A 11 -50.15 28.30 0.99
CA ALA A 11 -49.32 29.16 1.83
C ALA A 11 -48.00 28.46 2.16
N ALA A 12 -46.94 28.94 1.60
CA ALA A 12 -45.61 29.07 2.19
C ALA A 12 -44.55 29.20 1.12
N LEU A 13 -44.68 30.26 0.33
CA LEU A 13 -43.54 30.76 -0.45
C LEU A 13 -43.16 32.09 0.21
N ALA A 14 -42.25 32.04 1.18
CA ALA A 14 -41.41 33.16 1.58
C ALA A 14 -40.53 32.71 2.75
N MET A 15 -39.25 32.95 2.65
CA MET A 15 -38.16 32.77 3.62
C MET A 15 -37.26 31.55 3.31
N LEU A 16 -36.34 31.78 2.43
CA LEU A 16 -34.94 31.34 2.55
C LEU A 16 -34.07 32.07 1.55
N ALA A 17 -34.01 33.39 1.71
CA ALA A 17 -32.95 34.20 1.11
C ALA A 17 -32.31 34.98 2.26
N MET A 18 -31.51 34.28 3.10
CA MET A 18 -30.50 34.84 4.00
C MET A 18 -29.84 33.71 4.78
N THR A 19 -28.95 32.95 4.18
CA THR A 19 -27.90 32.22 4.89
C THR A 19 -26.80 31.80 3.90
N GLY A 20 -26.43 32.72 3.03
CA GLY A 20 -25.35 32.50 2.05
C GLY A 20 -24.04 33.21 2.40
N LEU A 21 -23.75 33.47 3.68
CA LEU A 21 -22.52 34.23 4.01
C LEU A 21 -21.81 33.77 5.31
N MET A 22 -21.98 32.54 5.73
CA MET A 22 -21.31 32.03 6.94
C MET A 22 -20.67 30.64 6.73
N HIS A 23 -20.10 30.36 5.58
CA HIS A 23 -19.35 29.08 5.38
C HIS A 23 -18.03 29.24 4.63
N ALA A 24 -17.51 30.46 4.52
CA ALA A 24 -16.17 30.66 3.95
C ALA A 24 -15.01 30.50 4.97
N GLY A 25 -15.33 30.27 6.26
CA GLY A 25 -14.35 30.13 7.35
C GLY A 25 -13.98 28.69 7.69
N GLN A 26 -14.81 27.70 7.35
CA GLN A 26 -14.60 26.31 7.78
C GLN A 26 -13.90 25.39 6.75
N ILE A 27 -13.57 25.91 5.57
CA ILE A 27 -12.84 25.13 4.54
C ILE A 27 -11.32 25.32 4.66
N ARG A 28 -10.85 26.23 5.50
CA ARG A 28 -9.40 26.43 5.73
C ARG A 28 -8.77 25.48 6.73
N ASP A 29 -9.55 24.87 7.62
CA ASP A 29 -9.02 23.96 8.66
C ASP A 29 -8.97 22.48 8.23
N ALA A 30 -9.41 22.15 7.01
CA ALA A 30 -9.41 20.80 6.47
C ALA A 30 -8.17 20.49 5.58
N LEU A 31 -7.22 21.39 5.47
CA LEU A 31 -6.02 21.25 4.61
C LEU A 31 -4.69 21.30 5.39
N GLU A 32 -4.68 20.97 6.68
CA GLU A 32 -3.45 20.61 7.37
C GLU A 32 -3.43 19.12 7.69
N PRO A 33 -3.00 18.26 6.77
CA PRO A 33 -2.65 16.90 7.11
C PRO A 33 -1.14 16.78 7.28
N ALA A 34 -0.75 15.99 8.25
CA ALA A 34 0.53 15.31 8.30
C ALA A 34 1.77 16.04 8.88
N ALA A 35 1.58 17.07 9.68
CA ALA A 35 2.67 17.57 10.50
C ALA A 35 2.73 16.95 11.92
N SER A 36 1.79 16.09 12.32
CA SER A 36 1.65 15.63 13.69
C SER A 36 2.44 14.36 14.04
N THR A 37 2.80 13.53 13.08
CA THR A 37 3.52 12.28 13.38
C THR A 37 5.03 12.45 13.57
N VAL A 38 5.58 13.60 13.17
CA VAL A 38 6.98 13.97 13.44
C VAL A 38 7.15 14.61 14.84
N ARG A 39 6.05 15.03 15.49
CA ARG A 39 6.12 15.73 16.80
C ARG A 39 6.40 14.84 18.00
N ILE A 40 6.12 13.55 17.96
CA ILE A 40 6.34 12.67 19.14
C ILE A 40 7.83 12.34 19.30
N ALA A 41 8.58 12.20 18.21
CA ALA A 41 10.03 11.99 18.28
C ALA A 41 10.81 13.29 18.58
N SER A 42 10.27 14.46 18.19
CA SER A 42 10.93 15.75 18.39
C SER A 42 10.75 16.32 19.80
N THR A 43 9.71 15.95 20.54
CA THR A 43 9.48 16.47 21.90
C THR A 43 10.44 15.84 22.91
N GLN A 44 10.75 14.55 22.76
CA GLN A 44 11.75 13.89 23.60
C GLN A 44 13.18 14.35 23.30
N ALA A 45 13.48 14.70 22.05
CA ALA A 45 14.79 15.26 21.67
C ALA A 45 14.99 16.70 22.18
N ASN A 46 13.92 17.51 22.21
CA ASN A 46 14.01 18.90 22.68
C ASN A 46 14.07 19.03 24.22
N ASP A 47 13.48 18.08 24.95
CA ASP A 47 13.59 18.06 26.42
C ASP A 47 14.99 17.60 26.86
N ALA A 48 15.63 16.68 26.14
CA ALA A 48 16.99 16.28 26.33
C ALA A 48 18.00 17.46 26.08
N LEU A 49 17.70 18.29 25.07
CA LEU A 49 18.53 19.42 24.71
C LEU A 49 18.43 20.57 25.73
N ARG A 50 17.27 20.78 26.38
CA ARG A 50 17.11 21.79 27.45
C ARG A 50 17.79 21.42 28.75
N LEU A 51 17.88 20.14 29.08
CA LEU A 51 18.62 19.64 30.24
C LEU A 51 20.14 19.71 30.06
N ALA A 52 20.63 19.68 28.82
CA ALA A 52 22.06 19.72 28.51
C ALA A 52 22.68 21.16 28.56
N MET A 53 21.87 22.22 28.53
CA MET A 53 22.38 23.61 28.53
C MET A 53 22.57 24.23 29.89
N GLY A 54 22.40 23.51 31.00
CA GLY A 54 22.44 24.02 32.36
C GLY A 54 23.55 23.45 33.25
N GLY A 55 24.77 23.21 32.77
CA GLY A 55 25.84 22.71 33.66
C GLY A 55 27.19 22.66 32.98
N GLN A 56 28.07 23.57 33.35
CA GLN A 56 29.51 23.47 33.07
C GLN A 56 30.10 22.30 33.89
N GLY A 57 30.41 21.20 33.23
CA GLY A 57 31.15 20.08 33.78
C GLY A 57 31.44 19.12 32.66
N GLY A 58 32.71 18.88 32.32
CA GLY A 58 33.18 18.03 31.25
C GLY A 58 32.57 16.63 31.32
N GLN A 59 31.44 16.42 30.62
CA GLN A 59 30.82 15.13 30.41
C GLN A 59 31.30 14.58 29.07
N LYS A 60 32.01 13.45 29.11
CA LYS A 60 32.21 12.61 27.94
C LYS A 60 30.82 12.42 27.27
N SER A 61 30.67 12.88 26.03
CA SER A 61 29.48 12.61 25.23
C SER A 61 29.20 11.12 25.26
N ALA A 62 28.02 10.73 25.75
CA ALA A 62 27.57 9.36 25.64
C ALA A 62 27.56 9.00 24.14
N PRO A 63 27.94 7.76 23.76
CA PRO A 63 27.88 7.36 22.39
C PRO A 63 26.43 7.52 21.89
N VAL A 64 26.28 8.26 20.80
CA VAL A 64 24.99 8.36 20.09
C VAL A 64 24.61 6.93 19.72
N ALA A 65 23.51 6.43 20.27
CA ALA A 65 23.02 5.10 19.93
C ALA A 65 22.82 5.03 18.40
N GLU A 66 23.42 4.05 17.75
CA GLU A 66 23.17 3.81 16.34
C GLU A 66 21.66 3.58 16.14
N PRO A 67 21.06 4.18 15.11
CA PRO A 67 19.64 3.99 14.85
C PRO A 67 19.36 2.50 14.62
N ASP A 68 18.26 2.00 15.20
CA ASP A 68 17.81 0.63 15.00
C ASP A 68 17.63 0.38 13.49
N PRO A 69 18.38 -0.55 12.87
CA PRO A 69 18.30 -0.82 11.44
C PRO A 69 16.89 -1.23 11.01
N GLN A 70 16.15 -1.95 11.87
CA GLN A 70 14.78 -2.37 11.58
C GLN A 70 13.84 -1.16 11.51
N LEU A 71 13.98 -0.20 12.43
CA LEU A 71 13.20 1.04 12.43
C LEU A 71 13.52 1.88 11.18
N ALA A 72 14.77 1.95 10.78
CA ALA A 72 15.17 2.66 9.56
C ALA A 72 14.55 2.04 8.31
N MET A 73 14.60 0.72 8.17
CA MET A 73 14.01 0.00 7.04
C MET A 73 12.49 0.15 6.97
N THR A 74 11.78 0.02 8.10
CA THR A 74 10.32 0.17 8.13
C THR A 74 9.88 1.60 7.87
N THR A 75 10.65 2.59 8.32
CA THR A 75 10.39 4.00 8.05
C THR A 75 10.58 4.33 6.57
N ASP A 76 11.63 3.79 5.95
CA ASP A 76 11.90 3.95 4.52
C ASP A 76 10.76 3.32 3.70
N ALA A 77 10.40 2.06 3.95
CA ALA A 77 9.30 1.38 3.28
C ALA A 77 7.96 2.13 3.42
N ALA A 78 7.63 2.63 4.62
CA ALA A 78 6.44 3.45 4.85
C ALA A 78 6.48 4.79 4.08
N GLY A 79 7.66 5.41 3.99
CA GLY A 79 7.89 6.61 3.19
C GLY A 79 7.61 6.35 1.72
N ARG A 80 8.13 5.26 1.17
CA ARG A 80 7.90 4.84 -0.22
C ARG A 80 6.42 4.63 -0.52
N LEU A 81 5.68 3.96 0.36
CA LEU A 81 4.23 3.80 0.21
C LEU A 81 3.52 5.16 0.15
N ARG A 82 3.80 6.07 1.10
CA ARG A 82 3.18 7.41 1.12
C ARG A 82 3.45 8.23 -0.13
N ASP A 83 4.69 8.14 -0.64
CA ASP A 83 5.10 8.92 -1.82
C ASP A 83 4.53 8.37 -3.13
N LYS A 84 4.22 7.08 -3.19
CA LYS A 84 3.84 6.38 -4.42
C LYS A 84 2.36 6.10 -4.56
N ILE A 85 1.64 6.00 -3.45
CA ILE A 85 0.21 5.74 -3.49
C ILE A 85 -0.54 7.06 -3.74
N PRO A 86 -1.30 7.18 -4.83
CA PRO A 86 -2.18 8.32 -5.06
C PRO A 86 -3.16 8.53 -3.89
N ALA A 87 -3.34 9.78 -3.47
CA ALA A 87 -4.15 10.11 -2.30
C ALA A 87 -5.62 9.65 -2.41
N ASP A 88 -6.16 9.58 -3.63
CA ASP A 88 -7.51 9.13 -3.92
C ASP A 88 -7.69 7.61 -3.83
N LEU A 89 -6.61 6.83 -3.71
CA LEU A 89 -6.67 5.39 -3.42
C LEU A 89 -6.76 5.08 -1.93
N TYR A 90 -6.24 5.93 -1.06
CA TYR A 90 -6.20 5.67 0.39
C TYR A 90 -7.55 5.30 1.02
N PRO A 91 -8.71 5.89 0.64
CA PRO A 91 -9.99 5.54 1.25
C PRO A 91 -10.43 4.09 1.01
N TYR A 92 -9.89 3.43 0.00
CA TYR A 92 -10.39 2.13 -0.48
C TYR A 92 -9.57 0.94 0.00
N PHE A 93 -8.38 1.16 0.54
CA PHE A 93 -7.48 0.10 1.00
C PHE A 93 -7.18 0.25 2.48
N ASP A 94 -7.11 -0.88 3.20
CA ASP A 94 -6.81 -0.93 4.63
C ASP A 94 -5.47 -1.59 4.91
N VAL A 95 -5.03 -2.49 4.03
CA VAL A 95 -3.74 -3.20 4.11
C VAL A 95 -2.88 -2.83 2.91
N TYR A 96 -1.61 -2.58 3.17
CA TYR A 96 -0.62 -2.20 2.17
C TYR A 96 0.58 -3.15 2.24
N LEU A 97 0.85 -3.83 1.13
CA LEU A 97 2.00 -4.70 0.98
C LEU A 97 3.07 -3.97 0.16
N TYR A 98 4.19 -3.67 0.77
CA TYR A 98 5.35 -3.14 0.07
C TYR A 98 6.35 -4.25 -0.22
N VAL A 99 6.71 -4.43 -1.48
CA VAL A 99 7.69 -5.43 -1.94
C VAL A 99 8.85 -4.74 -2.62
N SER A 100 10.03 -4.82 -2.05
CA SER A 100 11.25 -4.48 -2.76
C SER A 100 11.78 -5.70 -3.51
N LYS A 101 11.83 -5.60 -4.84
CA LYS A 101 12.46 -6.62 -5.69
C LYS A 101 13.94 -6.34 -5.99
N ALA A 102 14.56 -5.35 -5.34
CA ALA A 102 15.97 -5.06 -5.48
C ALA A 102 16.83 -6.32 -5.24
N ALA A 103 17.95 -6.44 -5.95
CA ALA A 103 18.86 -7.58 -5.77
C ALA A 103 19.67 -7.45 -4.49
N GLU A 104 20.01 -6.21 -4.11
CA GLU A 104 20.88 -5.87 -2.99
C GLU A 104 20.32 -4.63 -2.26
N GLY A 105 20.75 -4.41 -1.04
CA GLY A 105 20.37 -3.26 -0.21
C GLY A 105 19.51 -3.63 0.98
N ALA A 106 19.25 -2.67 1.85
CA ALA A 106 18.58 -2.88 3.14
C ALA A 106 17.13 -3.39 2.99
N LEU A 107 16.42 -2.95 1.94
CA LEU A 107 15.04 -3.40 1.67
C LEU A 107 14.97 -4.58 0.69
N ALA A 108 16.11 -5.02 0.13
CA ALA A 108 16.14 -5.99 -0.95
C ALA A 108 15.44 -7.29 -0.60
N GLN A 109 14.60 -7.79 -1.52
CA GLN A 109 13.90 -9.06 -1.41
C GLN A 109 13.13 -9.23 -0.10
N HIS A 110 12.48 -8.15 0.37
CA HIS A 110 11.58 -8.15 1.53
C HIS A 110 10.18 -7.69 1.15
N LEU A 111 9.20 -8.23 1.85
CA LEU A 111 7.82 -7.76 1.89
C LEU A 111 7.56 -7.16 3.27
N TYR A 112 7.03 -5.94 3.30
CA TYR A 112 6.59 -5.21 4.48
C TYR A 112 5.07 -5.09 4.47
N ILE A 113 4.44 -5.33 5.59
CA ILE A 113 2.99 -5.20 5.78
C ILE A 113 2.71 -3.99 6.65
N PHE A 114 1.82 -3.17 6.17
CA PHE A 114 1.26 -2.03 6.91
C PHE A 114 -0.25 -2.12 6.88
N HIS A 115 -0.89 -1.71 7.96
CA HIS A 115 -2.32 -1.45 7.97
C HIS A 115 -2.59 0.03 8.21
N LYS A 116 -3.80 0.46 7.88
CA LYS A 116 -4.27 1.81 8.13
C LYS A 116 -5.01 1.85 9.46
N ASP A 117 -4.59 2.75 10.37
CA ASP A 117 -5.30 2.99 11.61
C ASP A 117 -6.54 3.89 11.40
N ALA A 118 -7.31 4.11 12.48
CA ALA A 118 -8.50 4.96 12.45
C ALA A 118 -8.22 6.43 12.07
N ALA A 119 -6.97 6.88 12.18
CA ALA A 119 -6.52 8.22 11.79
C ALA A 119 -5.91 8.24 10.37
N ASN A 120 -6.04 7.13 9.61
CA ASN A 120 -5.45 6.92 8.30
C ASN A 120 -3.91 6.92 8.25
N ASN A 121 -3.23 6.64 9.37
CA ASN A 121 -1.78 6.46 9.35
C ASN A 121 -1.43 5.04 8.96
N LEU A 122 -0.31 4.88 8.25
CA LEU A 122 0.27 3.56 8.00
C LEU A 122 0.98 3.07 9.26
N VAL A 123 0.50 1.99 9.83
CA VAL A 123 1.06 1.31 10.99
C VAL A 123 1.74 0.04 10.52
N TYR A 124 3.02 -0.11 10.85
CA TYR A 124 3.79 -1.31 10.53
C TYR A 124 3.29 -2.50 11.32
N GLU A 125 3.15 -3.65 10.64
CA GLU A 125 2.80 -4.93 11.27
C GLU A 125 4.03 -5.83 11.34
N GLU A 126 4.55 -6.22 10.18
CA GLU A 126 5.68 -7.15 10.08
C GLU A 126 6.38 -7.05 8.72
N ASN A 127 7.53 -7.70 8.61
CA ASN A 127 8.19 -7.96 7.34
C ASN A 127 8.86 -9.35 7.35
N PHE A 128 9.11 -9.85 6.16
CA PHE A 128 9.82 -11.11 5.98
C PHE A 128 10.48 -11.16 4.59
N PRO A 129 11.54 -12.00 4.43
CA PRO A 129 12.18 -12.18 3.15
C PRO A 129 11.23 -12.85 2.14
N VAL A 130 11.31 -12.39 0.89
CA VAL A 130 10.59 -12.97 -0.25
C VAL A 130 11.56 -13.38 -1.35
N SER A 131 11.04 -14.02 -2.40
CA SER A 131 11.83 -14.28 -3.60
C SER A 131 11.06 -13.79 -4.83
N THR A 132 11.62 -12.80 -5.51
CA THR A 132 11.04 -12.23 -6.74
C THR A 132 11.68 -12.81 -7.99
N GLY A 133 11.29 -12.32 -9.16
CA GLY A 133 11.74 -12.78 -10.46
C GLY A 133 13.24 -12.69 -10.65
N ARG A 134 13.81 -13.64 -11.41
CA ARG A 134 15.24 -13.68 -11.76
C ARG A 134 15.68 -12.53 -12.67
N GLU A 135 14.72 -11.78 -13.25
CA GLU A 135 14.95 -10.67 -14.18
C GLU A 135 15.82 -11.08 -15.39
N ARG A 136 15.59 -12.29 -15.90
CA ARG A 136 16.36 -12.85 -17.03
C ARG A 136 15.43 -13.17 -18.19
N HIS A 137 15.95 -13.01 -19.40
CA HIS A 137 15.30 -13.51 -20.60
C HIS A 137 15.69 -14.97 -20.79
N GLU A 138 14.77 -15.85 -20.43
CA GLU A 138 14.85 -17.29 -20.62
C GLU A 138 13.84 -17.71 -21.71
N ARG A 139 13.28 -18.93 -21.66
CA ARG A 139 12.12 -19.31 -22.48
C ARG A 139 10.94 -18.34 -22.31
N TYR A 140 10.83 -17.77 -21.12
CA TYR A 140 9.89 -16.69 -20.76
C TYR A 140 10.67 -15.60 -20.03
N PHE A 141 10.18 -14.36 -20.10
CA PHE A 141 10.73 -13.30 -19.29
C PHE A 141 10.31 -13.48 -17.83
N THR A 142 11.28 -13.49 -16.93
CA THR A 142 11.09 -13.83 -15.51
C THR A 142 11.04 -12.60 -14.61
N SER A 143 10.49 -11.48 -15.10
CA SER A 143 10.39 -10.26 -14.33
C SER A 143 9.20 -10.28 -13.38
N THR A 144 9.41 -9.80 -12.15
CA THR A 144 8.31 -9.37 -11.29
C THR A 144 7.93 -7.94 -11.70
N PRO A 145 6.65 -7.66 -12.04
CA PRO A 145 6.23 -6.33 -12.47
C PRO A 145 6.40 -5.31 -11.34
N VAL A 146 6.68 -4.05 -11.72
CA VAL A 146 6.71 -2.91 -10.78
C VAL A 146 5.44 -2.09 -10.90
N GLY A 147 5.02 -1.48 -9.79
CA GLY A 147 3.85 -0.62 -9.72
C GLY A 147 2.89 -1.00 -8.59
N LEU A 148 1.70 -0.40 -8.64
CA LEU A 148 0.59 -0.64 -7.73
C LEU A 148 -0.35 -1.70 -8.34
N PHE A 149 -0.78 -2.65 -7.52
CA PHE A 149 -1.62 -3.77 -7.96
C PHE A 149 -2.69 -4.09 -6.92
N GLU A 150 -3.89 -4.40 -7.41
CA GLU A 150 -4.92 -5.09 -6.63
C GLU A 150 -4.67 -6.60 -6.66
N LEU A 151 -5.29 -7.32 -5.72
CA LEU A 151 -5.41 -8.77 -5.77
C LEU A 151 -6.68 -9.16 -6.55
N ASP A 152 -6.57 -10.13 -7.45
CA ASP A 152 -7.70 -10.62 -8.25
C ASP A 152 -8.66 -11.45 -7.37
N PRO A 153 -9.90 -10.98 -7.11
CA PRO A 153 -10.83 -11.66 -6.20
C PRO A 153 -11.28 -13.02 -6.72
N ASN A 154 -11.15 -13.28 -8.02
CA ASN A 154 -11.54 -14.52 -8.65
C ASN A 154 -10.39 -15.55 -8.72
N ARG A 155 -9.20 -15.19 -8.28
CA ARG A 155 -7.99 -16.01 -8.43
C ARG A 155 -7.21 -16.12 -7.11
N PHE A 156 -7.93 -16.57 -6.08
CA PHE A 156 -7.36 -17.04 -4.82
C PHE A 156 -7.45 -18.56 -4.82
N GLU A 157 -6.31 -19.23 -4.97
CA GLU A 157 -6.26 -20.69 -5.17
C GLU A 157 -5.36 -21.33 -4.10
N THR A 158 -5.93 -22.23 -3.30
CA THR A 158 -5.18 -22.94 -2.25
C THR A 158 -4.08 -23.82 -2.84
N SER A 159 -4.25 -24.29 -4.07
CA SER A 159 -3.32 -25.20 -4.75
C SER A 159 -3.35 -24.98 -6.28
N HIS A 160 -2.71 -23.90 -6.72
CA HIS A 160 -2.51 -23.66 -8.15
C HIS A 160 -1.37 -24.49 -8.71
N TYR A 161 -1.51 -24.93 -9.99
CA TYR A 161 -0.43 -25.56 -10.75
C TYR A 161 -0.06 -24.72 -11.98
N SER A 162 1.12 -24.14 -11.97
CA SER A 162 1.64 -23.42 -13.14
C SER A 162 2.05 -24.39 -14.24
N ARG A 163 1.31 -24.38 -15.36
CA ARG A 163 1.67 -25.16 -16.56
C ARG A 163 2.96 -24.66 -17.21
N THR A 164 3.23 -23.36 -17.14
CA THR A 164 4.43 -22.72 -17.69
C THR A 164 5.70 -23.19 -16.98
N TRP A 165 5.65 -23.30 -15.65
CA TRP A 165 6.80 -23.62 -14.83
C TRP A 165 6.79 -25.06 -14.29
N HIS A 166 5.75 -25.85 -14.62
CA HIS A 166 5.54 -27.22 -14.11
C HIS A 166 5.71 -27.29 -12.58
N ALA A 167 5.16 -26.31 -11.87
CA ALA A 167 5.35 -26.15 -10.44
C ALA A 167 4.03 -25.85 -9.72
N ARG A 168 3.91 -26.35 -8.49
CA ARG A 168 2.82 -26.00 -7.59
C ARG A 168 3.04 -24.61 -7.00
N MET A 169 1.97 -23.85 -6.85
CA MET A 169 1.92 -22.53 -6.23
C MET A 169 0.85 -22.57 -5.12
N PRO A 170 1.17 -23.11 -3.94
CA PRO A 170 0.21 -23.17 -2.84
C PRO A 170 -0.12 -21.76 -2.34
N TRP A 171 -1.38 -21.55 -1.94
CA TRP A 171 -1.87 -20.29 -1.40
C TRP A 171 -1.65 -19.12 -2.37
N ALA A 172 -1.99 -19.33 -3.65
CA ALA A 172 -1.76 -18.34 -4.69
C ALA A 172 -2.81 -17.22 -4.64
N MET A 173 -2.34 -16.00 -4.49
CA MET A 173 -3.09 -14.74 -4.54
C MET A 173 -2.60 -13.96 -5.77
N PHE A 174 -3.34 -14.04 -6.87
CA PHE A 174 -2.91 -13.44 -8.13
C PHE A 174 -3.10 -11.93 -8.13
N LEU A 175 -2.15 -11.22 -8.76
CA LEU A 175 -2.31 -9.80 -9.00
C LEU A 175 -3.38 -9.57 -10.08
N ASN A 176 -4.27 -8.61 -9.85
CA ASN A 176 -5.27 -8.18 -10.85
C ASN A 176 -4.59 -7.26 -11.87
N ALA A 177 -3.81 -7.85 -12.77
CA ALA A 177 -3.04 -7.11 -13.76
C ALA A 177 -3.04 -7.80 -15.12
N THR A 178 -3.18 -7.02 -16.17
CA THR A 178 -3.10 -7.47 -17.57
C THR A 178 -1.90 -6.87 -18.28
N ILE A 179 -1.31 -7.63 -19.20
CA ILE A 179 -0.29 -7.15 -20.12
C ILE A 179 -0.70 -7.63 -21.53
N HIS A 180 -0.73 -6.72 -22.48
CA HIS A 180 -1.21 -6.98 -23.85
C HIS A 180 -2.60 -7.65 -23.87
N GLY A 181 -3.50 -7.16 -23.01
CA GLY A 181 -4.88 -7.68 -22.91
C GLY A 181 -5.01 -9.08 -22.32
N LYS A 182 -3.93 -9.67 -21.82
CA LYS A 182 -3.93 -10.98 -21.16
C LYS A 182 -3.61 -10.82 -19.68
N GLN A 183 -4.40 -11.52 -18.86
CA GLN A 183 -4.17 -11.59 -17.43
C GLN A 183 -2.77 -12.14 -17.14
N THR A 184 -2.01 -11.49 -16.26
CA THR A 184 -0.70 -11.99 -15.86
C THR A 184 -0.85 -13.27 -15.03
N GLY A 185 0.17 -14.10 -15.05
CA GLY A 185 0.27 -15.26 -14.14
C GLY A 185 1.04 -14.94 -12.86
N VAL A 186 1.22 -13.65 -12.54
CA VAL A 186 2.00 -13.23 -11.36
C VAL A 186 1.11 -13.28 -10.12
N ALA A 187 1.64 -13.91 -9.07
CA ALA A 187 0.96 -14.06 -7.80
C ALA A 187 1.94 -13.92 -6.63
N LEU A 188 1.40 -13.59 -5.46
CA LEU A 188 2.02 -13.89 -4.18
C LEU A 188 1.62 -15.33 -3.84
N HIS A 189 2.58 -16.18 -3.50
CA HIS A 189 2.28 -17.59 -3.18
C HIS A 189 3.38 -18.20 -2.31
N SER A 190 3.11 -19.34 -1.68
CA SER A 190 4.09 -20.08 -0.91
C SER A 190 5.30 -20.47 -1.76
N SER A 191 6.51 -20.30 -1.19
CA SER A 191 7.73 -20.85 -1.79
C SER A 191 7.69 -22.40 -1.83
N GLY A 192 6.89 -23.03 -0.97
CA GLY A 192 7.03 -24.43 -0.62
C GLY A 192 8.35 -24.68 0.11
N ASN A 193 8.45 -25.82 0.79
CA ASN A 193 9.64 -26.14 1.60
C ASN A 193 10.92 -26.22 0.74
N ALA A 194 10.82 -26.73 -0.47
CA ALA A 194 11.97 -26.92 -1.35
C ALA A 194 12.63 -25.59 -1.82
N HIS A 195 11.88 -24.50 -1.84
CA HIS A 195 12.39 -23.19 -2.30
C HIS A 195 12.48 -22.15 -1.16
N ALA A 196 12.22 -22.56 0.09
CA ALA A 196 12.32 -21.65 1.23
C ALA A 196 13.75 -21.09 1.41
N VAL A 197 14.77 -21.88 1.07
CA VAL A 197 16.18 -21.45 1.07
C VAL A 197 16.52 -20.39 0.04
N LEU A 198 15.63 -20.13 -0.93
CA LEU A 198 15.80 -19.10 -1.95
C LEU A 198 15.15 -17.76 -1.59
N LEU A 199 14.44 -17.68 -0.46
CA LEU A 199 13.93 -16.41 0.06
C LEU A 199 15.09 -15.45 0.35
N GLY A 200 14.88 -14.19 0.14
CA GLY A 200 15.94 -13.17 0.14
C GLY A 200 16.68 -13.03 -1.19
N ASN A 201 16.30 -13.78 -2.23
CA ASN A 201 17.00 -13.75 -3.52
C ASN A 201 16.03 -13.65 -4.71
N ARG A 202 16.47 -13.05 -5.82
CA ARG A 202 15.79 -13.09 -7.12
C ARG A 202 15.86 -14.49 -7.73
N ALA A 203 14.91 -15.37 -7.42
CA ALA A 203 14.98 -16.77 -7.84
C ALA A 203 13.66 -17.32 -8.41
N SER A 204 12.58 -16.53 -8.48
CA SER A 204 11.29 -16.97 -9.01
C SER A 204 11.19 -16.82 -10.54
N GLY A 205 10.10 -17.32 -11.10
CA GLY A 205 9.73 -17.10 -12.50
C GLY A 205 8.93 -15.82 -12.75
N GLY A 206 8.93 -14.87 -11.79
CA GLY A 206 8.18 -13.61 -11.86
C GLY A 206 7.19 -13.41 -10.72
N CYS A 207 6.75 -14.47 -10.04
CA CYS A 207 5.92 -14.37 -8.84
C CYS A 207 6.70 -13.88 -7.63
N VAL A 208 5.99 -13.42 -6.61
CA VAL A 208 6.55 -13.13 -5.28
C VAL A 208 6.33 -14.36 -4.41
N ARG A 209 7.40 -15.10 -4.12
CA ARG A 209 7.35 -16.26 -3.24
C ARG A 209 7.48 -15.81 -1.79
N LEU A 210 6.59 -16.30 -0.95
CA LEU A 210 6.50 -16.00 0.48
C LEU A 210 6.94 -17.21 1.31
N PRO A 211 7.34 -17.03 2.58
CA PRO A 211 7.44 -18.14 3.53
C PRO A 211 6.12 -18.92 3.55
N PRO A 212 6.17 -20.27 3.63
CA PRO A 212 4.97 -21.10 3.53
C PRO A 212 3.86 -20.74 4.52
N GLU A 213 4.22 -20.50 5.76
CA GLU A 213 3.30 -20.12 6.83
C GLU A 213 2.68 -18.75 6.58
N LYS A 214 3.47 -17.77 6.10
CA LYS A 214 2.98 -16.42 5.78
C LYS A 214 2.05 -16.40 4.59
N ALA A 215 2.33 -17.20 3.57
CA ALA A 215 1.43 -17.32 2.43
C ALA A 215 0.05 -17.87 2.84
N ALA A 216 0.01 -18.88 3.70
CA ALA A 216 -1.23 -19.44 4.21
C ALA A 216 -1.99 -18.45 5.11
N GLU A 217 -1.29 -17.78 6.02
CA GLU A 217 -1.82 -16.77 6.93
C GLU A 217 -2.49 -15.62 6.15
N LEU A 218 -1.75 -14.99 5.22
CA LEU A 218 -2.25 -13.87 4.43
C LEU A 218 -3.40 -14.27 3.50
N PHE A 219 -3.33 -15.47 2.91
CA PHE A 219 -4.41 -16.00 2.08
C PHE A 219 -5.73 -16.09 2.84
N HIS A 220 -5.72 -16.67 4.05
CA HIS A 220 -6.91 -16.80 4.87
C HIS A 220 -7.39 -15.46 5.44
N ARG A 221 -6.45 -14.62 5.91
CA ARG A 221 -6.78 -13.28 6.41
C ARG A 221 -7.50 -12.46 5.34
N PHE A 222 -6.94 -12.35 4.14
CA PHE A 222 -7.51 -11.51 3.09
C PHE A 222 -8.88 -12.02 2.64
N GLN A 223 -9.04 -13.34 2.50
CA GLN A 223 -10.34 -13.91 2.15
C GLN A 223 -11.42 -13.67 3.23
N LYS A 224 -11.05 -13.60 4.49
CA LYS A 224 -12.00 -13.48 5.59
C LYS A 224 -12.28 -12.03 6.00
N GLU A 225 -11.24 -11.20 5.99
CA GLU A 225 -11.25 -9.91 6.70
C GLU A 225 -11.14 -8.70 5.78
N GLU A 226 -10.57 -8.86 4.56
CA GLU A 226 -10.20 -7.73 3.73
C GLU A 226 -11.08 -7.60 2.46
N GLN A 227 -12.22 -8.26 2.41
CA GLN A 227 -13.14 -8.12 1.28
C GLN A 227 -13.85 -6.76 1.30
N GLY A 228 -14.05 -6.15 0.13
CA GLY A 228 -14.74 -4.89 0.00
C GLY A 228 -14.89 -4.41 -1.42
N MET A 229 -15.34 -3.16 -1.56
CA MET A 229 -15.40 -2.47 -2.84
C MET A 229 -14.13 -1.68 -3.02
N VAL A 230 -13.43 -1.91 -4.14
CA VAL A 230 -12.16 -1.25 -4.47
C VAL A 230 -12.23 -0.60 -5.86
N PRO A 231 -11.46 0.46 -6.13
CA PRO A 231 -11.44 1.12 -7.44
C PRO A 231 -10.93 0.18 -8.52
N VAL A 232 -11.53 0.19 -9.69
CA VAL A 232 -11.03 -0.53 -10.86
C VAL A 232 -9.83 0.23 -11.44
N PHE A 233 -8.68 -0.42 -11.54
CA PHE A 233 -7.49 0.17 -12.14
C PHE A 233 -7.67 0.34 -13.65
N ALA A 234 -7.28 1.51 -14.16
CA ALA A 234 -7.40 1.84 -15.57
C ALA A 234 -6.41 1.03 -16.42
N TYR A 235 -6.80 0.79 -17.67
CA TYR A 235 -5.89 0.22 -18.65
C TYR A 235 -5.07 1.32 -19.33
N ASP A 236 -3.74 1.21 -19.23
CA ASP A 236 -2.80 2.09 -19.90
C ASP A 236 -2.57 1.58 -21.34
N SER A 237 -3.24 2.21 -22.30
CA SER A 237 -3.14 1.84 -23.71
C SER A 237 -1.76 2.14 -24.32
N THR A 238 -1.00 3.09 -23.76
CA THR A 238 0.34 3.44 -24.21
C THR A 238 1.32 2.31 -23.95
N HIS A 239 1.20 1.67 -22.79
CA HIS A 239 2.06 0.57 -22.39
C HIS A 239 1.38 -0.81 -22.51
N ASN A 240 0.14 -0.85 -23.02
CA ASN A 240 -0.65 -2.07 -23.20
C ASN A 240 -0.75 -2.93 -21.93
N ARG A 241 -1.03 -2.32 -20.78
CA ARG A 241 -1.12 -3.00 -19.48
C ARG A 241 -2.11 -2.32 -18.53
N THR A 242 -2.52 -3.00 -17.48
CA THR A 242 -3.16 -2.36 -16.33
C THR A 242 -2.22 -1.29 -15.76
N SER A 243 -2.75 -0.13 -15.38
CA SER A 243 -1.96 0.96 -14.82
C SER A 243 -1.21 0.49 -13.58
N GLY A 244 0.10 0.65 -13.59
CA GLY A 244 0.94 0.44 -12.40
C GLY A 244 1.13 1.70 -11.56
N ASP A 245 0.59 2.85 -12.02
CA ASP A 245 0.73 4.14 -11.33
C ASP A 245 -0.51 4.47 -10.48
N GLY A 246 -1.43 3.50 -10.33
CA GLY A 246 -2.65 3.69 -9.56
C GLY A 246 -3.73 4.54 -10.25
N LEU A 247 -3.65 4.73 -11.55
CA LEU A 247 -4.73 5.36 -12.30
C LEU A 247 -5.97 4.48 -12.29
N ILE A 248 -7.12 5.05 -11.96
CA ILE A 248 -8.38 4.33 -11.80
C ILE A 248 -9.43 4.76 -12.85
N VAL A 249 -10.33 3.85 -13.13
CA VAL A 249 -11.49 4.16 -13.98
C VAL A 249 -12.44 5.07 -13.23
N ARG A 250 -12.94 6.11 -13.92
CA ARG A 250 -13.95 7.03 -13.38
C ARG A 250 -15.19 7.04 -14.25
N ASP A 251 -16.33 7.23 -13.62
CA ASP A 251 -17.61 7.41 -14.31
C ASP A 251 -17.72 8.81 -14.94
N SER A 252 -18.81 9.08 -15.62
CA SER A 252 -19.08 10.38 -16.27
C SER A 252 -19.17 11.56 -15.29
N SER A 253 -19.36 11.29 -14.00
CA SER A 253 -19.39 12.29 -12.93
C SER A 253 -18.03 12.47 -12.25
N GLY A 254 -17.00 11.73 -12.69
CA GLY A 254 -15.65 11.75 -12.12
C GLY A 254 -15.46 10.88 -10.88
N ASN A 255 -16.48 10.11 -10.45
CA ASN A 255 -16.34 9.22 -9.31
C ASN A 255 -15.59 7.93 -9.68
N PRO A 256 -14.81 7.35 -8.78
CA PRO A 256 -14.18 6.04 -9.00
C PRO A 256 -15.22 4.96 -9.29
N VAL A 257 -14.98 4.18 -10.34
CA VAL A 257 -15.74 2.94 -10.58
C VAL A 257 -15.23 1.88 -9.63
N LEU A 258 -16.13 1.33 -8.81
CA LEU A 258 -15.78 0.33 -7.80
C LEU A 258 -16.24 -1.06 -8.22
N ALA A 259 -15.48 -2.07 -7.85
CA ALA A 259 -15.80 -3.49 -8.02
C ALA A 259 -15.52 -4.28 -6.73
N PRO A 260 -16.16 -5.44 -6.53
CA PRO A 260 -15.79 -6.34 -5.46
C PRO A 260 -14.33 -6.77 -5.58
N GLY A 261 -13.57 -6.68 -4.49
CA GLY A 261 -12.15 -7.01 -4.45
C GLY A 261 -11.65 -7.17 -3.02
N TYR A 262 -10.35 -7.07 -2.85
CA TYR A 262 -9.72 -7.06 -1.53
C TYR A 262 -9.20 -5.66 -1.22
N ARG A 263 -9.45 -5.19 -0.01
CA ARG A 263 -8.94 -3.89 0.49
C ARG A 263 -7.44 -3.95 0.81
N VAL A 264 -6.71 -4.63 -0.05
CA VAL A 264 -5.27 -4.87 0.00
C VAL A 264 -4.62 -4.29 -1.24
N LEU A 265 -3.70 -3.34 -1.07
CA LEU A 265 -2.93 -2.76 -2.15
C LEU A 265 -1.50 -3.28 -2.11
N VAL A 266 -1.01 -3.79 -3.23
CA VAL A 266 0.36 -4.30 -3.38
C VAL A 266 1.17 -3.30 -4.17
N PHE A 267 2.24 -2.78 -3.57
CA PHE A 267 3.22 -1.94 -4.24
C PHE A 267 4.53 -2.69 -4.40
N ILE A 268 5.00 -2.82 -5.63
CA ILE A 268 6.25 -3.52 -5.98
C ILE A 268 7.18 -2.54 -6.67
N GLU A 269 8.41 -2.42 -6.21
CA GLU A 269 9.43 -1.62 -6.88
C GLU A 269 10.83 -2.24 -6.81
N ASP A 270 11.73 -1.76 -7.66
CA ASP A 270 13.15 -2.12 -7.65
C ASP A 270 13.93 -1.03 -6.88
N TYR A 271 13.84 -1.07 -5.56
CA TYR A 271 14.43 -0.07 -4.69
C TYR A 271 15.22 -0.75 -3.55
N PRO A 272 16.53 -0.48 -3.46
CA PRO A 272 17.41 -1.17 -2.52
C PRO A 272 17.28 -0.69 -1.06
N GLY A 273 16.59 0.40 -0.82
CA GLY A 273 16.62 1.18 0.42
C GLY A 273 17.53 2.39 0.32
N GLY A 274 17.16 3.46 1.02
CA GLY A 274 18.01 4.64 1.15
C GLY A 274 19.24 4.34 2.00
N PRO A 275 20.28 5.18 1.92
CA PRO A 275 21.34 5.15 2.91
C PRO A 275 20.70 5.39 4.29
N ALA A 276 21.09 4.58 5.27
CA ALA A 276 20.67 4.84 6.64
C ALA A 276 20.98 6.31 6.94
N LEU A 277 19.94 7.10 7.25
CA LEU A 277 20.12 8.50 7.63
C LEU A 277 20.93 8.51 8.94
N VAL A 278 22.24 8.55 8.81
CA VAL A 278 23.10 8.92 9.93
C VAL A 278 22.76 10.39 10.17
N ALA A 279 21.94 10.66 11.17
CA ALA A 279 21.74 12.02 11.64
C ALA A 279 23.08 12.50 12.14
N VAL A 280 23.84 13.17 11.27
CA VAL A 280 24.99 13.97 11.69
C VAL A 280 24.39 15.17 12.38
N VAL A 281 24.24 15.07 13.70
CA VAL A 281 23.98 16.24 14.55
C VAL A 281 25.32 16.98 14.60
N ALA A 282 25.43 18.04 13.78
CA ALA A 282 26.54 19.00 13.84
C ALA A 282 26.33 19.97 15.02
#